data_b5373b0ad725328d5aa83b50505df5a3
#
_entry.id   b5373b0ad725328d5aa83b50505df5a3
#
_cell.length_a   1.000
_cell.length_b   1.000
_cell.length_c   1.000
_cell.angle_alpha   90.00
_cell.angle_beta   90.00
_cell.angle_gamma   90.00
#
_symmetry.space_group_name_H-M   'P 1'
#
loop_
_entity.id
_entity.type
_entity.pdbx_description
1 polymer ?
#
loop_
_entity_poly.entity_id
_entity_poly.type
_entity_poly.pdbx_seq_one_letter_code
_entity_poly.pdbx_strand_id
1 'polypeptide(L)'
;MIHKLKGYGIGGHILDWITDFLSYGSQYVSVNGTSSSETPVTSGVPQGSVLGPILFIYYINDMPDVVENFIKIFADDAKTSNDINSDDDCACLQTSLDKLSSWPDDWGVNFNCGKCGVMHLGEKQSKTQVYYKWHSS
;
A
#
# COMPACT_ATOMS: atom_id res chain seq x y z
N MET A 1 -3.93 -10.17 -4.47
CA MET A 1 -2.70 -10.94 -4.19
C MET A 1 -2.42 -12.00 -5.23
N ILE A 2 -3.21 -13.06 -5.37
CA ILE A 2 -2.96 -14.21 -6.26
C ILE A 2 -2.75 -13.81 -7.72
N HIS A 3 -3.54 -12.86 -8.23
CA HIS A 3 -3.36 -12.34 -9.58
C HIS A 3 -1.98 -11.70 -9.80
N LYS A 4 -1.49 -10.90 -8.83
CA LYS A 4 -0.15 -10.29 -8.91
C LYS A 4 0.96 -11.35 -8.90
N LEU A 5 0.85 -12.36 -8.04
CA LEU A 5 1.83 -13.45 -7.98
C LEU A 5 1.92 -14.20 -9.31
N LYS A 6 0.80 -14.43 -9.99
CA LYS A 6 0.78 -15.00 -11.36
C LYS A 6 1.52 -14.10 -12.35
N GLY A 7 1.31 -12.79 -12.28
CA GLY A 7 2.00 -11.80 -13.10
C GLY A 7 3.52 -11.81 -12.92
N TYR A 8 3.99 -12.13 -11.71
CA TYR A 8 5.42 -12.34 -11.41
C TYR A 8 5.95 -13.74 -11.79
N GLY A 9 5.14 -14.56 -12.45
CA GLY A 9 5.55 -15.91 -12.89
C GLY A 9 5.46 -16.99 -11.82
N ILE A 10 4.86 -16.70 -10.68
CA ILE A 10 4.62 -17.70 -9.62
C ILE A 10 3.39 -18.51 -10.00
N GLY A 11 3.56 -19.82 -10.16
CA GLY A 11 2.50 -20.72 -10.59
C GLY A 11 2.64 -22.14 -10.00
N GLY A 12 1.78 -23.06 -10.48
CA GLY A 12 1.78 -24.46 -10.06
C GLY A 12 1.57 -24.63 -8.56
N HIS A 13 2.13 -25.69 -8.00
CA HIS A 13 1.95 -26.05 -6.59
C HIS A 13 2.33 -24.95 -5.59
N ILE A 14 3.26 -24.06 -5.93
CA ILE A 14 3.64 -22.95 -5.06
C ILE A 14 2.48 -21.96 -4.95
N LEU A 15 1.86 -21.61 -6.08
CA LEU A 15 0.72 -20.70 -6.08
C LEU A 15 -0.50 -21.31 -5.39
N ASP A 16 -0.75 -22.61 -5.59
CA ASP A 16 -1.82 -23.34 -4.93
C ASP A 16 -1.63 -23.31 -3.41
N TRP A 17 -0.42 -23.57 -2.96
CA TRP A 17 -0.07 -23.53 -1.55
C TRP A 17 -0.21 -22.12 -0.93
N ILE A 18 0.25 -21.06 -1.63
CA ILE A 18 0.06 -19.67 -1.18
C ILE A 18 -1.43 -19.32 -1.14
N THR A 19 -2.20 -19.80 -2.10
CA THR A 19 -3.65 -19.58 -2.13
C THR A 19 -4.32 -20.21 -0.94
N ASP A 20 -3.98 -21.44 -0.60
CA ASP A 20 -4.48 -22.14 0.58
C ASP A 20 -4.07 -21.42 1.88
N PHE A 21 -2.79 -21.02 1.98
CA PHE A 21 -2.26 -20.27 3.11
C PHE A 21 -3.00 -18.94 3.36
N LEU A 22 -3.46 -18.26 2.31
CA LEU A 22 -4.19 -16.99 2.41
C LEU A 22 -5.72 -17.17 2.54
N SER A 23 -6.21 -18.38 2.33
CA SER A 23 -7.64 -18.70 2.34
C SER A 23 -8.04 -19.34 3.67
N TYR A 24 -9.30 -19.16 4.04
CA TYR A 24 -9.93 -19.86 5.17
C TYR A 24 -9.29 -19.61 6.54
N GLY A 25 -8.51 -18.54 6.70
CA GLY A 25 -7.96 -18.14 8.00
C GLY A 25 -9.07 -17.73 8.97
N SER A 26 -8.95 -18.12 10.22
CA SER A 26 -9.75 -17.61 11.33
C SER A 26 -8.84 -17.03 12.42
N GLN A 27 -9.39 -16.12 13.22
CA GLN A 27 -8.70 -15.52 14.35
C GLN A 27 -9.59 -15.49 15.58
N TYR A 28 -8.98 -15.58 16.73
CA TYR A 28 -9.63 -15.38 18.02
C TYR A 28 -8.67 -14.68 19.00
N VAL A 29 -9.21 -14.06 20.02
CA VAL A 29 -8.43 -13.42 21.10
C VAL A 29 -8.44 -14.31 22.30
N SER A 30 -7.28 -14.56 22.92
CA SER A 30 -7.16 -15.30 24.17
C SER A 30 -6.51 -14.44 25.24
N VAL A 31 -7.18 -14.29 26.40
CA VAL A 31 -6.72 -13.53 27.56
C VAL A 31 -6.93 -14.37 28.81
N ASN A 32 -5.87 -14.59 29.56
CA ASN A 32 -5.92 -15.36 30.83
C ASN A 32 -6.60 -16.75 30.72
N GLY A 33 -6.38 -17.42 29.59
CA GLY A 33 -6.95 -18.77 29.36
C GLY A 33 -8.40 -18.78 28.87
N THR A 34 -9.02 -17.61 28.70
CA THR A 34 -10.36 -17.48 28.11
C THR A 34 -10.24 -17.03 26.68
N SER A 35 -10.86 -17.74 25.73
CA SER A 35 -10.84 -17.42 24.31
C SER A 35 -12.19 -16.85 23.85
N SER A 36 -12.12 -15.88 22.92
CA SER A 36 -13.32 -15.40 22.21
C SER A 36 -13.81 -16.45 21.20
N SER A 37 -14.95 -16.20 20.59
CA SER A 37 -15.37 -16.92 19.39
C SER A 37 -14.40 -16.66 18.24
N GLU A 38 -14.27 -17.65 17.34
CA GLU A 38 -13.52 -17.49 16.09
C GLU A 38 -14.25 -16.56 15.12
N THR A 39 -13.46 -15.74 14.42
CA THR A 39 -13.95 -14.84 13.37
C THR A 39 -13.13 -15.07 12.10
N PRO A 40 -13.77 -15.19 10.91
CA PRO A 40 -13.03 -15.36 9.66
C PRO A 40 -12.12 -14.16 9.38
N VAL A 41 -10.91 -14.42 8.85
CA VAL A 41 -10.01 -13.41 8.31
C VAL A 41 -10.33 -13.25 6.84
N THR A 42 -10.88 -12.09 6.46
CA THR A 42 -11.34 -11.82 5.09
C THR A 42 -10.33 -11.04 4.26
N SER A 43 -9.29 -10.48 4.86
CA SER A 43 -8.27 -9.66 4.18
C SER A 43 -6.95 -9.65 4.94
N GLY A 44 -5.89 -9.23 4.25
CA GLY A 44 -4.55 -9.13 4.79
C GLY A 44 -3.73 -10.41 4.64
N VAL A 45 -2.60 -10.45 5.34
CA VAL A 45 -1.69 -11.61 5.43
C VAL A 45 -1.54 -12.01 6.90
N PRO A 46 -1.36 -13.30 7.21
CA PRO A 46 -1.19 -13.75 8.59
C PRO A 46 0.00 -13.05 9.27
N GLN A 47 -0.30 -12.27 10.31
CA GLN A 47 0.72 -11.57 11.11
C GLN A 47 1.60 -12.60 11.85
N GLY A 48 2.91 -12.30 11.93
CA GLY A 48 3.88 -13.20 12.56
C GLY A 48 4.34 -14.38 11.68
N SER A 49 3.80 -14.53 10.48
CA SER A 49 4.29 -15.54 9.54
C SER A 49 5.56 -15.06 8.81
N VAL A 50 6.40 -16.00 8.37
CA VAL A 50 7.59 -15.70 7.55
C VAL A 50 7.20 -15.20 6.16
N LEU A 51 6.08 -15.68 5.62
CA LEU A 51 5.60 -15.29 4.29
C LEU A 51 4.88 -13.94 4.25
N GLY A 52 4.26 -13.53 5.33
CA GLY A 52 3.48 -12.29 5.38
C GLY A 52 4.24 -11.08 4.83
N PRO A 53 5.43 -10.76 5.36
CA PRO A 53 6.23 -9.65 4.86
C PRO A 53 6.65 -9.80 3.38
N ILE A 54 6.97 -11.00 2.94
CA ILE A 54 7.37 -11.27 1.56
C ILE A 54 6.19 -11.04 0.61
N LEU A 55 5.02 -11.58 0.94
CA LEU A 55 3.80 -11.40 0.16
C LEU A 55 3.36 -9.94 0.12
N PHE A 56 3.54 -9.21 1.22
CA PHE A 56 3.26 -7.78 1.27
C PHE A 56 4.16 -6.99 0.32
N ILE A 57 5.48 -7.27 0.30
CA ILE A 57 6.42 -6.64 -0.64
C ILE A 57 5.98 -6.91 -2.09
N TYR A 58 5.68 -8.15 -2.46
CA TYR A 58 5.17 -8.47 -3.80
C TYR A 58 3.88 -7.73 -4.13
N TYR A 59 3.07 -7.49 -3.12
CA TYR A 59 1.78 -6.83 -3.28
C TYR A 59 1.90 -5.35 -3.64
N ILE A 60 2.83 -4.63 -3.00
CA ILE A 60 3.03 -3.18 -3.19
C ILE A 60 4.10 -2.83 -4.23
N ASN A 61 4.80 -3.83 -4.77
CA ASN A 61 5.99 -3.62 -5.62
C ASN A 61 5.72 -2.87 -6.94
N ASP A 62 4.49 -2.87 -7.44
CA ASP A 62 4.07 -2.15 -8.63
C ASP A 62 3.60 -0.70 -8.35
N MET A 63 3.50 -0.31 -7.07
CA MET A 63 3.12 1.06 -6.71
C MET A 63 4.06 2.13 -7.28
N PRO A 64 5.38 1.94 -7.34
CA PRO A 64 6.27 2.91 -7.97
C PRO A 64 6.03 3.10 -9.47
N ASP A 65 5.50 2.10 -10.15
CA ASP A 65 5.32 2.14 -11.61
C ASP A 65 4.17 3.07 -12.05
N VAL A 66 3.30 3.45 -11.11
CA VAL A 66 2.18 4.34 -11.42
C VAL A 66 2.53 5.83 -11.35
N VAL A 67 3.71 6.18 -10.82
CA VAL A 67 4.15 7.57 -10.66
C VAL A 67 5.39 7.89 -11.49
N GLU A 68 5.51 9.13 -11.92
CA GLU A 68 6.65 9.63 -12.68
C GLU A 68 7.71 10.28 -11.77
N ASN A 69 7.30 10.67 -10.57
CA ASN A 69 8.16 11.30 -9.58
C ASN A 69 8.93 10.25 -8.78
N PHE A 70 9.97 10.74 -8.09
CA PHE A 70 10.71 9.88 -7.18
C PHE A 70 9.81 9.37 -6.05
N ILE A 71 9.76 8.06 -5.87
CA ILE A 71 9.04 7.42 -4.78
C ILE A 71 9.95 6.44 -4.04
N LYS A 72 9.82 6.41 -2.74
CA LYS A 72 10.42 5.37 -1.87
C LYS A 72 9.36 4.74 -1.01
N ILE A 73 9.43 3.42 -0.91
CA ILE A 73 8.57 2.60 -0.06
C ILE A 73 9.44 1.99 1.03
N PHE A 74 8.97 2.08 2.25
CA PHE A 74 9.57 1.41 3.42
C PHE A 74 8.46 0.75 4.22
N ALA A 75 8.39 -0.58 4.16
CA ALA A 75 7.27 -1.36 4.67
C ALA A 75 5.93 -0.83 4.13
N ASP A 76 5.03 -0.37 4.99
CA ASP A 76 3.74 0.22 4.65
C ASP A 76 3.78 1.74 4.39
N ASP A 77 4.92 2.38 4.63
CA ASP A 77 5.10 3.80 4.38
C ASP A 77 5.58 4.08 2.95
N ALA A 78 4.90 4.96 2.23
CA ALA A 78 5.32 5.46 0.93
C ALA A 78 5.61 6.97 1.00
N LYS A 79 6.71 7.40 0.37
CA LYS A 79 7.11 8.81 0.25
C LYS A 79 7.36 9.14 -1.20
N THR A 80 6.68 10.15 -1.72
CA THR A 80 6.99 10.73 -3.02
C THR A 80 7.55 12.13 -2.85
N SER A 81 8.47 12.53 -3.73
CA SER A 81 9.07 13.87 -3.71
C SER A 81 9.33 14.37 -5.11
N ASN A 82 9.35 15.68 -5.25
CA ASN A 82 9.76 16.37 -6.46
C ASN A 82 10.50 17.65 -6.09
N ASP A 83 11.47 18.06 -6.91
CA ASP A 83 12.09 19.37 -6.81
C ASP A 83 11.13 20.40 -7.42
N ILE A 84 10.68 21.36 -6.62
CA ILE A 84 9.67 22.34 -7.00
C ILE A 84 10.35 23.66 -7.32
N ASN A 85 10.48 23.97 -8.59
CA ASN A 85 11.02 25.23 -9.11
C ASN A 85 9.98 26.06 -9.86
N SER A 86 8.87 25.43 -10.27
CA SER A 86 7.80 26.02 -11.06
C SER A 86 6.42 25.47 -10.65
N ASP A 87 5.36 26.11 -11.13
CA ASP A 87 3.99 25.62 -10.95
C ASP A 87 3.76 24.29 -11.71
N ASP A 88 4.47 24.07 -12.82
CA ASP A 88 4.41 22.81 -13.57
C ASP A 88 4.96 21.64 -12.75
N ASP A 89 6.00 21.85 -11.93
CA ASP A 89 6.53 20.83 -11.04
C ASP A 89 5.52 20.45 -9.95
N CYS A 90 4.78 21.43 -9.44
CA CYS A 90 3.67 21.21 -8.51
C CYS A 90 2.55 20.39 -9.16
N ALA A 91 2.18 20.72 -10.40
CA ALA A 91 1.16 19.99 -11.15
C ALA A 91 1.59 18.54 -11.43
N CYS A 92 2.86 18.32 -11.75
CA CYS A 92 3.43 17.00 -11.93
C CYS A 92 3.36 16.16 -10.65
N LEU A 93 3.75 16.76 -9.50
CA LEU A 93 3.64 16.08 -8.21
C LEU A 93 2.18 15.76 -7.87
N GLN A 94 1.25 16.71 -8.12
CA GLN A 94 -0.18 16.49 -7.88
C GLN A 94 -0.71 15.33 -8.74
N THR A 95 -0.34 15.28 -10.02
CA THR A 95 -0.72 14.18 -10.92
C THR A 95 -0.24 12.83 -10.40
N SER A 96 0.97 12.75 -9.87
CA SER A 96 1.50 11.54 -9.27
C SER A 96 0.74 11.13 -8.00
N LEU A 97 0.35 12.10 -7.17
CA LEU A 97 -0.47 11.86 -5.99
C LEU A 97 -1.89 11.37 -6.36
N ASP A 98 -2.47 11.92 -7.43
CA ASP A 98 -3.78 11.49 -7.93
C ASP A 98 -3.73 10.05 -8.45
N LYS A 99 -2.65 9.68 -9.18
CA LYS A 99 -2.41 8.30 -9.60
C LYS A 99 -2.22 7.36 -8.41
N LEU A 100 -1.45 7.77 -7.41
CA LEU A 100 -1.28 7.00 -6.18
C LEU A 100 -2.60 6.82 -5.44
N SER A 101 -3.46 7.84 -5.41
CA SER A 101 -4.75 7.75 -4.72
C SER A 101 -5.75 6.81 -5.39
N SER A 102 -5.62 6.56 -6.69
CA SER A 102 -6.44 5.59 -7.41
C SER A 102 -5.89 4.15 -7.36
N TRP A 103 -4.61 3.97 -7.09
CA TRP A 103 -3.97 2.64 -7.03
C TRP A 103 -4.63 1.69 -5.99
N PRO A 104 -5.05 2.16 -4.79
CA PRO A 104 -5.74 1.31 -3.81
C PRO A 104 -7.06 0.73 -4.31
N ASP A 105 -7.79 1.44 -5.17
CA ASP A 105 -9.09 1.00 -5.68
C ASP A 105 -8.98 -0.30 -6.47
N ASP A 106 -7.89 -0.46 -7.22
CA ASP A 106 -7.61 -1.66 -8.01
C ASP A 106 -7.22 -2.86 -7.13
N TRP A 107 -6.67 -2.61 -5.95
CA TRP A 107 -6.03 -3.65 -5.14
C TRP A 107 -6.69 -3.88 -3.78
N GLY A 108 -7.68 -3.09 -3.37
CA GLY A 108 -8.37 -3.24 -2.10
C GLY A 108 -7.51 -2.90 -0.87
N VAL A 109 -6.57 -1.97 -1.02
CA VAL A 109 -5.79 -1.38 0.08
C VAL A 109 -6.21 0.06 0.25
N ASN A 110 -6.25 0.56 1.47
CA ASN A 110 -6.55 1.96 1.70
C ASN A 110 -5.37 2.67 2.35
N PHE A 111 -5.01 3.84 1.83
CA PHE A 111 -4.08 4.72 2.52
C PHE A 111 -4.75 5.35 3.75
N ASN A 112 -3.99 5.50 4.82
CA ASN A 112 -4.48 6.19 6.00
C ASN A 112 -4.30 7.71 5.84
N CYS A 113 -5.33 8.40 5.36
CA CYS A 113 -5.31 9.86 5.14
C CYS A 113 -4.98 10.65 6.41
N GLY A 114 -5.35 10.15 7.57
CA GLY A 114 -5.04 10.78 8.86
C GLY A 114 -3.55 10.79 9.23
N LYS A 115 -2.75 9.95 8.55
CA LYS A 115 -1.29 9.89 8.70
C LYS A 115 -0.55 10.54 7.53
N CYS A 116 -1.25 10.95 6.47
CA CYS A 116 -0.62 11.61 5.33
C CYS A 116 -0.27 13.05 5.66
N GLY A 117 0.87 13.51 5.17
CA GLY A 117 1.34 14.87 5.38
C GLY A 117 2.26 15.34 4.26
N VAL A 118 2.36 16.66 4.10
CA VAL A 118 3.29 17.32 3.17
C VAL A 118 4.43 17.93 3.98
N MET A 119 5.66 17.74 3.49
CA MET A 119 6.85 18.35 4.06
C MET A 119 7.52 19.21 2.98
N HIS A 120 7.75 20.47 3.30
CA HIS A 120 8.53 21.38 2.46
C HIS A 120 9.97 21.42 2.96
N LEU A 121 10.92 21.26 2.04
CA LEU A 121 12.37 21.33 2.33
C LEU A 121 12.99 22.43 1.47
N GLY A 122 13.80 23.29 2.08
CA GLY A 122 14.49 24.40 1.40
C GLY A 122 13.96 25.78 1.75
N GLU A 123 14.67 26.82 1.29
CA GLU A 123 14.37 28.22 1.64
C GLU A 123 13.30 28.86 0.76
N LYS A 124 13.11 28.38 -0.48
CA LYS A 124 12.09 28.86 -1.41
C LYS A 124 10.86 27.97 -1.37
N GLN A 125 9.85 28.42 -0.67
CA GLN A 125 8.54 27.74 -0.71
C GLN A 125 7.70 28.36 -1.82
N SER A 126 7.30 27.56 -2.81
CA SER A 126 6.20 27.92 -3.70
C SER A 126 4.92 28.05 -2.88
N LYS A 127 4.09 29.07 -3.19
CA LYS A 127 2.77 29.24 -2.55
C LYS A 127 1.75 28.21 -3.05
N THR A 128 2.13 27.35 -3.98
CA THR A 128 1.26 26.33 -4.56
C THR A 128 1.05 25.22 -3.54
N GLN A 129 -0.18 25.00 -3.16
CA GLN A 129 -0.55 23.93 -2.24
C GLN A 129 -0.74 22.64 -3.03
N VAL A 130 -0.12 21.56 -2.55
CA VAL A 130 -0.35 20.20 -3.03
C VAL A 130 -1.50 19.61 -2.24
N TYR A 131 -2.54 19.13 -2.92
CA TYR A 131 -3.73 18.57 -2.29
C TYR A 131 -3.76 17.06 -2.39
N TYR A 132 -3.93 16.37 -1.27
CA TYR A 132 -4.31 14.97 -1.23
C TYR A 132 -5.83 14.88 -1.35
N LYS A 133 -6.33 14.33 -2.46
CA LYS A 133 -7.75 14.06 -2.63
C LYS A 133 -7.96 12.55 -2.50
N TRP A 134 -8.38 12.14 -1.31
CA TRP A 134 -8.77 10.76 -1.06
C TRP A 134 -10.29 10.64 -1.18
N HIS A 135 -10.75 9.67 -1.92
CA HIS A 135 -12.15 9.29 -1.92
C HIS A 135 -12.34 8.30 -0.77
N SER A 136 -13.04 8.73 0.28
CA SER A 136 -13.58 7.80 1.27
C SER A 136 -14.82 7.14 0.66
N SER A 137 -14.75 5.83 0.45
CA SER A 137 -15.94 5.00 0.22
C SER A 137 -16.71 4.85 1.52
#